data_ff0d87f258b3af411d9475e177809553
#
_entry.id   ff0d87f258b3af411d9475e177809553
#
_cell.length_a   1.000
_cell.length_b   1.000
_cell.length_c   1.000
_cell.angle_alpha   90.00
_cell.angle_beta   90.00
_cell.angle_gamma   90.00
#
_symmetry.space_group_name_H-M   'P 1'
#
loop_
_entity.id
_entity.type
_entity.pdbx_description
1 polymer ?
#
loop_
_entity_poly.entity_id
_entity_poly.type
_entity_poly.pdbx_seq_one_letter_code
_entity_poly.pdbx_strand_id
1 'polypeptide(L)'
;IADGDWSSDVCSSDLFFLNLFITIIVTYYLLLDGYRIREWLLRFDDDAIIREYLEAVDRELEAVLFGNLLNVLAISLIAIAAFSGYNAVAPAGAEVPYPALAGVLTGAASLIPVVGMKVVYLPLTGITALPLVLGGDSSLLVYVLGFLVVAVVVVDTIPDLVLRPILSGKNTHVGLLMLAYTLGPVVLGFYGLFFAPIVLVVGLTFAHTALPRLLGAAEPDGLSPNQMRLDDF
;
A
#
# COMPACT_ATOMS: atom_id res chain seq x y z
N ILE A 1 -40.08 -23.41 14.90
CA ILE A 1 -40.10 -21.97 15.28
C ILE A 1 -38.66 -21.58 15.28
N ALA A 2 -38.26 -20.92 14.17
CA ALA A 2 -36.92 -20.40 13.99
C ALA A 2 -36.89 -19.01 14.62
N ASP A 3 -36.40 -18.90 15.85
CA ASP A 3 -35.98 -17.60 16.39
C ASP A 3 -34.71 -17.17 15.61
N GLY A 4 -34.95 -16.45 14.54
CA GLY A 4 -33.88 -15.80 13.82
C GLY A 4 -33.24 -14.74 14.70
N ASP A 5 -31.95 -14.81 14.86
CA ASP A 5 -31.08 -13.94 15.64
C ASP A 5 -30.99 -12.54 15.01
N TRP A 6 -32.14 -11.87 14.84
CA TRP A 6 -32.24 -10.51 14.29
C TRP A 6 -31.53 -9.46 15.15
N SER A 7 -31.33 -9.77 16.45
CA SER A 7 -30.68 -8.86 17.38
C SER A 7 -29.16 -8.77 17.18
N SER A 8 -28.51 -9.83 16.74
CA SER A 8 -27.06 -9.83 16.49
C SER A 8 -26.69 -9.10 15.20
N ASP A 9 -27.51 -9.23 14.16
CA ASP A 9 -27.25 -8.58 12.86
C ASP A 9 -27.50 -7.07 12.91
N VAL A 10 -28.53 -6.64 13.61
CA VAL A 10 -28.83 -5.20 13.81
C VAL A 10 -27.72 -4.56 14.67
N CYS A 11 -27.25 -5.23 15.72
CA CYS A 11 -26.18 -4.72 16.58
C CYS A 11 -24.83 -4.58 15.83
N SER A 12 -24.53 -5.51 14.92
CA SER A 12 -23.28 -5.43 14.13
C SER A 12 -23.30 -4.33 13.09
N SER A 13 -24.43 -4.09 12.43
CA SER A 13 -24.60 -2.98 11.47
C SER A 13 -24.55 -1.61 12.16
N ASP A 14 -25.21 -1.47 13.30
CA ASP A 14 -25.21 -0.23 14.08
C ASP A 14 -23.82 0.12 14.60
N LEU A 15 -23.07 -0.86 15.07
CA LEU A 15 -21.66 -0.67 15.45
C LEU A 15 -20.77 -0.30 14.27
N PHE A 16 -21.03 -0.87 13.09
CA PHE A 16 -20.29 -0.50 11.88
C PHE A 16 -20.54 0.96 11.50
N PHE A 17 -21.81 1.40 11.45
CA PHE A 17 -22.14 2.78 11.14
C PHE A 17 -21.62 3.77 12.19
N LEU A 18 -21.72 3.40 13.48
CA LEU A 18 -21.17 4.21 14.56
C LEU A 18 -19.65 4.36 14.44
N ASN A 19 -18.92 3.26 14.21
CA ASN A 19 -17.47 3.29 14.00
C ASN A 19 -17.08 4.11 12.77
N LEU A 20 -17.81 3.96 11.66
CA LEU A 20 -17.60 4.75 10.45
C LEU A 20 -17.80 6.24 10.72
N PHE A 21 -18.89 6.61 11.41
CA PHE A 21 -19.21 7.99 11.77
C PHE A 21 -18.14 8.60 12.68
N ILE A 22 -17.72 7.89 13.73
CA ILE A 22 -16.64 8.32 14.62
C ILE A 22 -15.33 8.49 13.84
N THR A 23 -15.00 7.54 12.97
CA THR A 23 -13.79 7.62 12.13
C THR A 23 -13.80 8.85 11.23
N ILE A 24 -14.92 9.14 10.58
CA ILE A 24 -15.06 10.34 9.73
C ILE A 24 -14.88 11.61 10.55
N ILE A 25 -15.53 11.71 11.72
CA ILE A 25 -15.42 12.88 12.59
C ILE A 25 -13.98 13.06 13.08
N VAL A 26 -13.35 12.01 13.60
CA VAL A 26 -11.98 12.06 14.11
C VAL A 26 -11.02 12.46 12.99
N THR A 27 -11.15 11.86 11.81
CA THR A 27 -10.33 12.19 10.63
C THR A 27 -10.52 13.65 10.23
N TYR A 28 -11.77 14.14 10.19
CA TYR A 28 -12.07 15.54 9.87
C TYR A 28 -11.38 16.51 10.85
N TYR A 29 -11.50 16.27 12.15
CA TYR A 29 -10.86 17.13 13.16
C TYR A 29 -9.34 17.01 13.15
N LEU A 30 -8.77 15.83 12.92
CA LEU A 30 -7.32 15.66 12.77
C LEU A 30 -6.77 16.44 11.56
N LEU A 31 -7.50 16.43 10.45
CA LEU A 31 -7.12 17.21 9.27
C LEU A 31 -7.28 18.73 9.50
N LEU A 32 -8.35 19.14 10.18
CA LEU A 32 -8.62 20.55 10.45
C LEU A 32 -7.61 21.14 11.45
N ASP A 33 -7.31 20.42 12.51
CA ASP A 33 -6.45 20.88 13.60
C ASP A 33 -5.00 20.36 13.49
N GLY A 34 -4.65 19.64 12.43
CA GLY A 34 -3.32 19.05 12.22
C GLY A 34 -2.19 20.09 12.35
N TYR A 35 -2.39 21.30 11.84
CA TYR A 35 -1.44 22.39 11.98
C TYR A 35 -1.27 22.84 13.45
N ARG A 36 -2.36 22.92 14.20
CA ARG A 36 -2.33 23.27 15.62
C ARG A 36 -1.67 22.20 16.48
N ILE A 37 -1.90 20.93 16.15
CA ILE A 37 -1.26 19.79 16.81
C ILE A 37 0.25 19.84 16.57
N ARG A 38 0.67 20.12 15.33
CA ARG A 38 2.09 20.28 14.98
C ARG A 38 2.72 21.45 15.73
N GLU A 39 2.09 22.62 15.77
CA GLU A 39 2.59 23.77 16.53
C GLU A 39 2.65 23.49 18.03
N TRP A 40 1.65 22.79 18.57
CA TRP A 40 1.64 22.40 19.97
C TRP A 40 2.81 21.45 20.30
N LEU A 41 3.06 20.44 19.47
CA LEU A 41 4.21 19.54 19.62
C LEU A 41 5.54 20.31 19.57
N LEU A 42 5.67 21.26 18.65
CA LEU A 42 6.89 22.08 18.52
C LEU A 42 7.07 23.11 19.65
N ARG A 43 6.05 23.42 20.46
CA ARG A 43 6.15 24.29 21.63
C ARG A 43 6.81 23.64 22.84
N PHE A 44 6.77 22.31 22.92
CA PHE A 44 7.35 21.60 24.06
C PHE A 44 8.86 21.45 23.95
N ASP A 45 9.46 21.83 22.81
CA ASP A 45 10.87 21.61 22.60
C ASP A 45 11.54 22.70 21.77
N ASP A 46 12.48 23.40 22.42
CA ASP A 46 13.46 24.28 21.76
C ASP A 46 14.60 23.47 21.10
N ASP A 47 14.57 22.12 21.17
CA ASP A 47 15.61 21.24 20.66
C ASP A 47 15.51 21.03 19.15
N ALA A 48 16.55 21.42 18.44
CA ALA A 48 16.69 21.23 16.99
C ALA A 48 16.53 19.75 16.58
N ILE A 49 16.84 18.79 17.48
CA ILE A 49 16.78 17.34 17.26
C ILE A 49 15.35 16.87 17.00
N ILE A 50 14.40 17.32 17.83
CA ILE A 50 12.99 16.89 17.70
C ILE A 50 12.36 17.48 16.45
N ARG A 51 12.66 18.73 16.13
CA ARG A 51 12.17 19.36 14.90
C ARG A 51 12.65 18.60 13.66
N GLU A 52 13.94 18.29 13.60
CA GLU A 52 14.53 17.56 12.48
C GLU A 52 13.96 16.13 12.37
N TYR A 53 13.78 15.46 13.52
CA TYR A 53 13.14 14.15 13.56
C TYR A 53 11.71 14.20 13.03
N LEU A 54 10.88 15.15 13.48
CA LEU A 54 9.49 15.27 13.01
C LEU A 54 9.41 15.61 11.52
N GLU A 55 10.30 16.48 11.03
CA GLU A 55 10.37 16.80 9.60
C GLU A 55 10.86 15.61 8.76
N ALA A 56 11.75 14.78 9.29
CA ALA A 56 12.20 13.56 8.64
C ALA A 56 11.09 12.51 8.60
N VAL A 57 10.36 12.31 9.71
CA VAL A 57 9.21 11.40 9.78
C VAL A 57 8.11 11.83 8.79
N ASP A 58 7.79 13.11 8.75
CA ASP A 58 6.76 13.65 7.84
C ASP A 58 7.10 13.35 6.37
N ARG A 59 8.33 13.65 5.95
CA ARG A 59 8.80 13.37 4.59
C ARG A 59 8.80 11.89 4.23
N GLU A 60 9.26 11.03 5.15
CA GLU A 60 9.33 9.59 4.90
C GLU A 60 7.93 8.95 4.87
N LEU A 61 7.02 9.39 5.76
CA LEU A 61 5.62 8.94 5.75
C LEU A 61 4.90 9.39 4.48
N GLU A 62 5.08 10.66 4.07
CA GLU A 62 4.53 11.18 2.83
C GLU A 62 5.01 10.34 1.64
N ALA A 63 6.30 10.09 1.53
CA ALA A 63 6.89 9.31 0.45
C ALA A 63 6.33 7.87 0.41
N VAL A 64 6.22 7.20 1.56
CA VAL A 64 5.72 5.82 1.65
C VAL A 64 4.22 5.75 1.36
N LEU A 65 3.40 6.61 1.98
CA LEU A 65 1.95 6.56 1.82
C LEU A 65 1.52 7.02 0.43
N PHE A 66 2.08 8.13 -0.06
CA PHE A 66 1.80 8.64 -1.40
C PHE A 66 2.30 7.70 -2.49
N GLY A 67 3.52 7.17 -2.33
CA GLY A 67 4.09 6.18 -3.25
C GLY A 67 3.22 4.93 -3.35
N ASN A 68 2.71 4.44 -2.21
CA ASN A 68 1.82 3.27 -2.19
C ASN A 68 0.46 3.56 -2.84
N LEU A 69 -0.13 4.74 -2.57
CA LEU A 69 -1.37 5.16 -3.22
C LEU A 69 -1.21 5.26 -4.74
N LEU A 70 -0.11 5.87 -5.19
CA LEU A 70 0.21 5.99 -6.61
C LEU A 70 0.42 4.62 -7.27
N ASN A 71 1.06 3.68 -6.55
CA ASN A 71 1.24 2.30 -7.01
C ASN A 71 -0.12 1.59 -7.20
N VAL A 72 -1.04 1.70 -6.23
CA VAL A 72 -2.41 1.16 -6.34
C VAL A 72 -3.13 1.72 -7.57
N LEU A 73 -3.06 3.03 -7.76
CA LEU A 73 -3.70 3.70 -8.89
C LEU A 73 -3.11 3.23 -10.23
N ALA A 74 -1.78 3.18 -10.33
CA ALA A 74 -1.09 2.75 -11.54
C ALA A 74 -1.41 1.28 -11.89
N ILE A 75 -1.35 0.38 -10.90
CA ILE A 75 -1.69 -1.03 -11.10
C ILE A 75 -3.17 -1.18 -11.48
N SER A 76 -4.09 -0.43 -10.87
CA SER A 76 -5.51 -0.44 -11.26
C SER A 76 -5.69 -0.10 -12.74
N LEU A 77 -5.04 0.98 -13.20
CA LEU A 77 -5.12 1.41 -14.60
C LEU A 77 -4.51 0.39 -15.56
N ILE A 78 -3.34 -0.16 -15.22
CA ILE A 78 -2.68 -1.21 -16.01
C ILE A 78 -3.57 -2.46 -16.08
N ALA A 79 -4.13 -2.90 -14.95
CA ALA A 79 -4.99 -4.08 -14.90
C ALA A 79 -6.31 -3.87 -15.66
N ILE A 80 -6.94 -2.70 -15.56
CA ILE A 80 -8.13 -2.37 -16.36
C ILE A 80 -7.80 -2.44 -17.85
N ALA A 81 -6.70 -1.83 -18.27
CA ALA A 81 -6.27 -1.82 -19.67
C ALA A 81 -5.94 -3.24 -20.16
N ALA A 82 -5.20 -4.02 -19.37
CA ALA A 82 -4.80 -5.39 -19.70
C ALA A 82 -6.01 -6.34 -19.80
N PHE A 83 -6.93 -6.30 -18.82
CA PHE A 83 -8.10 -7.18 -18.79
C PHE A 83 -9.13 -6.79 -19.85
N SER A 84 -9.33 -5.49 -20.08
CA SER A 84 -10.20 -5.00 -21.17
C SER A 84 -9.61 -5.31 -22.56
N GLY A 85 -8.29 -5.13 -22.69
CA GLY A 85 -7.57 -5.47 -23.92
C GLY A 85 -7.61 -6.96 -24.22
N TYR A 86 -7.48 -7.80 -23.19
CA TYR A 86 -7.67 -9.25 -23.34
C TYR A 86 -9.09 -9.58 -23.82
N ASN A 87 -10.13 -8.99 -23.22
CA ASN A 87 -11.52 -9.26 -23.63
C ASN A 87 -11.81 -8.80 -25.08
N ALA A 88 -11.07 -7.83 -25.61
CA ALA A 88 -11.23 -7.42 -27.01
C ALA A 88 -10.78 -8.49 -28.03
N VAL A 89 -9.95 -9.45 -27.62
CA VAL A 89 -9.42 -10.54 -28.46
C VAL A 89 -9.89 -11.93 -28.01
N ALA A 90 -10.45 -12.05 -26.82
CA ALA A 90 -10.96 -13.29 -26.27
C ALA A 90 -12.27 -13.73 -26.99
N PRO A 91 -12.43 -14.99 -27.33
CA PRO A 91 -13.70 -15.49 -27.85
C PRO A 91 -14.77 -15.55 -26.77
N ALA A 92 -16.03 -15.47 -27.17
CA ALA A 92 -17.18 -15.61 -26.28
C ALA A 92 -17.06 -16.90 -25.44
N GLY A 93 -17.22 -16.78 -24.13
CA GLY A 93 -17.05 -17.87 -23.15
C GLY A 93 -15.68 -17.95 -22.49
N ALA A 94 -14.64 -17.30 -23.03
CA ALA A 94 -13.34 -17.14 -22.37
C ALA A 94 -13.10 -15.72 -21.85
N GLU A 95 -14.11 -14.87 -21.90
CA GLU A 95 -14.03 -13.48 -21.45
C GLU A 95 -13.94 -13.38 -19.92
N VAL A 96 -13.18 -12.40 -19.45
CA VAL A 96 -13.10 -12.06 -18.02
C VAL A 96 -14.34 -11.26 -17.62
N PRO A 97 -15.10 -11.69 -16.61
CA PRO A 97 -16.26 -10.93 -16.15
C PRO A 97 -15.83 -9.60 -15.50
N TYR A 98 -16.54 -8.53 -15.84
CA TYR A 98 -16.34 -7.19 -15.24
C TYR A 98 -14.86 -6.73 -15.23
N PRO A 99 -14.17 -6.62 -16.38
CA PRO A 99 -12.72 -6.38 -16.45
C PRO A 99 -12.29 -5.09 -15.73
N ALA A 100 -13.11 -4.04 -15.78
CA ALA A 100 -12.82 -2.78 -15.07
C ALA A 100 -12.87 -2.97 -13.55
N LEU A 101 -13.89 -3.65 -13.04
CA LEU A 101 -13.99 -3.93 -11.60
C LEU A 101 -12.85 -4.85 -11.14
N ALA A 102 -12.56 -5.90 -11.92
CA ALA A 102 -11.43 -6.81 -11.64
C ALA A 102 -10.09 -6.04 -11.61
N GLY A 103 -9.89 -5.10 -12.51
CA GLY A 103 -8.69 -4.25 -12.53
C GLY A 103 -8.57 -3.35 -11.31
N VAL A 104 -9.66 -2.69 -10.89
CA VAL A 104 -9.68 -1.88 -9.67
C VAL A 104 -9.40 -2.74 -8.43
N LEU A 105 -10.03 -3.91 -8.33
CA LEU A 105 -9.79 -4.83 -7.21
C LEU A 105 -8.34 -5.34 -7.18
N THR A 106 -7.76 -5.61 -8.35
CA THR A 106 -6.34 -6.02 -8.46
C THR A 106 -5.41 -4.92 -7.98
N GLY A 107 -5.67 -3.66 -8.35
CA GLY A 107 -4.91 -2.52 -7.84
C GLY A 107 -5.10 -2.32 -6.34
N ALA A 108 -6.32 -2.38 -5.83
CA ALA A 108 -6.57 -2.30 -4.39
C ALA A 108 -5.87 -3.45 -3.63
N ALA A 109 -5.90 -4.67 -4.16
CA ALA A 109 -5.22 -5.81 -3.57
C ALA A 109 -3.69 -5.67 -3.61
N SER A 110 -3.11 -4.88 -4.51
CA SER A 110 -1.65 -4.63 -4.58
C SER A 110 -1.08 -3.94 -3.34
N LEU A 111 -1.94 -3.43 -2.45
CA LEU A 111 -1.55 -2.98 -1.11
C LEU A 111 -0.82 -4.07 -0.32
N ILE A 112 -1.19 -5.34 -0.54
CA ILE A 112 -0.48 -6.49 0.03
C ILE A 112 0.61 -6.91 -0.96
N PRO A 113 1.90 -6.67 -0.68
CA PRO A 113 2.98 -7.00 -1.61
C PRO A 113 3.03 -8.50 -1.92
N VAL A 114 3.41 -8.83 -3.13
CA VAL A 114 3.64 -10.21 -3.62
C VAL A 114 2.38 -11.08 -3.74
N VAL A 115 1.46 -11.01 -2.79
CA VAL A 115 0.29 -11.90 -2.70
C VAL A 115 -0.99 -11.24 -3.22
N GLY A 116 -1.13 -9.93 -3.00
CA GLY A 116 -2.41 -9.23 -3.18
C GLY A 116 -3.03 -9.38 -4.57
N MET A 117 -2.28 -9.08 -5.62
CA MET A 117 -2.78 -9.20 -6.99
C MET A 117 -3.21 -10.64 -7.34
N LYS A 118 -2.48 -11.65 -6.80
CA LYS A 118 -2.76 -13.08 -7.00
C LYS A 118 -4.11 -13.50 -6.43
N VAL A 119 -4.51 -12.90 -5.30
CA VAL A 119 -5.82 -13.17 -4.68
C VAL A 119 -6.98 -12.74 -5.58
N VAL A 120 -6.77 -11.84 -6.51
CA VAL A 120 -7.80 -11.40 -7.46
C VAL A 120 -7.73 -12.19 -8.78
N TYR A 121 -6.57 -12.19 -9.46
CA TYR A 121 -6.52 -12.78 -10.80
C TYR A 121 -6.54 -14.31 -10.81
N LEU A 122 -6.08 -15.01 -9.76
CA LEU A 122 -6.15 -16.47 -9.71
C LEU A 122 -7.60 -16.98 -9.57
N PRO A 123 -8.44 -16.50 -8.63
CA PRO A 123 -9.85 -16.86 -8.62
C PRO A 123 -10.58 -16.46 -9.89
N LEU A 124 -10.25 -15.30 -10.47
CA LEU A 124 -10.83 -14.83 -11.71
C LEU A 124 -10.53 -15.80 -12.87
N THR A 125 -9.27 -16.27 -12.97
CA THR A 125 -8.87 -17.33 -13.91
C THR A 125 -9.64 -18.62 -13.66
N GLY A 126 -9.82 -19.00 -12.39
CA GLY A 126 -10.62 -20.18 -12.03
C GLY A 126 -12.09 -20.07 -12.42
N ILE A 127 -12.71 -18.90 -12.20
CA ILE A 127 -14.11 -18.64 -12.57
C ILE A 127 -14.30 -18.72 -14.09
N THR A 128 -13.35 -18.24 -14.89
CA THR A 128 -13.41 -18.32 -16.35
C THR A 128 -13.07 -19.73 -16.87
N ALA A 129 -12.16 -20.45 -16.22
CA ALA A 129 -11.78 -21.81 -16.64
C ALA A 129 -12.83 -22.87 -16.31
N LEU A 130 -13.49 -22.77 -15.14
CA LEU A 130 -14.35 -23.81 -14.59
C LEU A 130 -15.51 -24.21 -15.54
N PRO A 131 -16.28 -23.28 -16.14
CA PRO A 131 -17.34 -23.64 -17.09
C PRO A 131 -16.81 -24.35 -18.32
N LEU A 132 -15.62 -23.99 -18.81
CA LEU A 132 -15.00 -24.60 -20.01
C LEU A 132 -14.54 -26.02 -19.74
N VAL A 133 -14.01 -26.29 -18.56
CA VAL A 133 -13.59 -27.63 -18.14
C VAL A 133 -14.82 -28.54 -17.97
N LEU A 134 -15.86 -28.04 -17.30
CA LEU A 134 -17.09 -28.83 -17.06
C LEU A 134 -17.94 -29.01 -18.32
N GLY A 135 -17.92 -28.01 -19.23
CA GLY A 135 -18.64 -28.05 -20.50
C GLY A 135 -17.94 -28.86 -21.61
N GLY A 136 -16.68 -29.28 -21.38
CA GLY A 136 -15.90 -30.04 -22.36
C GLY A 136 -15.25 -29.21 -23.47
N ASP A 137 -15.36 -27.89 -23.45
CA ASP A 137 -14.79 -26.97 -24.45
C ASP A 137 -13.32 -26.67 -24.15
N SER A 138 -12.49 -27.69 -24.07
CA SER A 138 -11.07 -27.58 -23.72
C SER A 138 -10.25 -26.72 -24.71
N SER A 139 -10.75 -26.50 -25.93
CA SER A 139 -10.10 -25.64 -26.92
C SER A 139 -9.99 -24.17 -26.47
N LEU A 140 -10.94 -23.69 -25.66
CA LEU A 140 -10.94 -22.31 -25.13
C LEU A 140 -10.02 -22.12 -23.92
N LEU A 141 -9.55 -23.20 -23.29
CA LEU A 141 -8.61 -23.11 -22.16
C LEU A 141 -7.28 -22.45 -22.53
N VAL A 142 -6.87 -22.49 -23.79
CA VAL A 142 -5.69 -21.77 -24.26
C VAL A 142 -5.83 -20.27 -24.09
N TYR A 143 -7.02 -19.73 -24.25
CA TYR A 143 -7.28 -18.28 -24.03
C TYR A 143 -7.26 -17.95 -22.53
N VAL A 144 -7.83 -18.82 -21.68
CA VAL A 144 -7.76 -18.61 -20.21
C VAL A 144 -6.30 -18.68 -19.72
N LEU A 145 -5.49 -19.58 -20.29
CA LEU A 145 -4.05 -19.60 -20.01
C LEU A 145 -3.37 -18.31 -20.51
N GLY A 146 -3.77 -17.81 -21.68
CA GLY A 146 -3.33 -16.50 -22.20
C GLY A 146 -3.67 -15.35 -21.25
N PHE A 147 -4.88 -15.34 -20.70
CA PHE A 147 -5.27 -14.38 -19.66
C PHE A 147 -4.36 -14.48 -18.43
N LEU A 148 -4.11 -15.69 -17.93
CA LEU A 148 -3.22 -15.89 -16.78
C LEU A 148 -1.82 -15.36 -17.06
N VAL A 149 -1.27 -15.60 -18.26
CA VAL A 149 0.04 -15.09 -18.66
C VAL A 149 0.04 -13.54 -18.69
N VAL A 150 -0.99 -12.93 -19.27
CA VAL A 150 -1.14 -11.46 -19.27
C VAL A 150 -1.24 -10.91 -17.84
N ALA A 151 -2.03 -11.53 -16.98
CA ALA A 151 -2.17 -11.11 -15.59
C ALA A 151 -0.84 -11.22 -14.83
N VAL A 152 -0.13 -12.36 -14.96
CA VAL A 152 1.15 -12.58 -14.27
C VAL A 152 2.25 -11.67 -14.80
N VAL A 153 2.35 -11.48 -16.12
CA VAL A 153 3.45 -10.71 -16.70
C VAL A 153 3.17 -9.22 -16.67
N VAL A 154 2.02 -8.79 -17.21
CA VAL A 154 1.71 -7.37 -17.42
C VAL A 154 1.23 -6.69 -16.14
N VAL A 155 0.42 -7.39 -15.33
CA VAL A 155 -0.23 -6.79 -14.15
C VAL A 155 0.56 -7.03 -12.87
N ASP A 156 1.22 -8.18 -12.74
CA ASP A 156 1.96 -8.53 -11.51
C ASP A 156 3.47 -8.26 -11.68
N THR A 157 4.15 -8.92 -12.62
CA THR A 157 5.62 -8.88 -12.70
C THR A 157 6.17 -7.52 -13.15
N ILE A 158 5.63 -6.92 -14.21
CA ILE A 158 6.16 -5.66 -14.74
C ILE A 158 6.02 -4.52 -13.72
N PRO A 159 4.83 -4.29 -13.10
CA PRO A 159 4.70 -3.25 -12.10
C PRO A 159 5.57 -3.49 -10.86
N ASP A 160 5.68 -4.74 -10.38
CA ASP A 160 6.51 -5.05 -9.22
C ASP A 160 8.01 -4.78 -9.47
N LEU A 161 8.50 -5.03 -10.68
CA LEU A 161 9.90 -4.79 -11.04
C LEU A 161 10.21 -3.33 -11.38
N VAL A 162 9.24 -2.58 -11.93
CA VAL A 162 9.47 -1.22 -12.45
C VAL A 162 8.89 -0.15 -11.53
N LEU A 163 7.60 -0.25 -11.18
CA LEU A 163 6.93 0.78 -10.40
C LEU A 163 7.39 0.79 -8.95
N ARG A 164 7.52 -0.37 -8.34
CA ARG A 164 7.86 -0.47 -6.93
C ARG A 164 9.22 0.16 -6.58
N PRO A 165 10.33 -0.09 -7.32
CA PRO A 165 11.60 0.60 -7.06
C PRO A 165 11.55 2.11 -7.33
N ILE A 166 10.71 2.57 -8.27
CA ILE A 166 10.59 3.98 -8.62
C ILE A 166 9.77 4.75 -7.57
N LEU A 167 8.72 4.12 -7.05
CA LEU A 167 7.76 4.73 -6.14
C LEU A 167 8.16 4.55 -4.66
N SER A 168 9.00 3.58 -4.33
CA SER A 168 9.58 3.43 -2.99
C SER A 168 10.69 4.46 -2.81
N GLY A 169 10.54 5.39 -1.88
CA GLY A 169 11.48 6.48 -1.62
C GLY A 169 12.94 6.00 -1.49
N LYS A 170 13.87 6.88 -1.84
CA LYS A 170 15.32 6.55 -1.96
C LYS A 170 16.01 6.22 -0.64
N ASN A 171 15.41 6.58 0.51
CA ASN A 171 16.06 6.47 1.83
C ASN A 171 15.54 5.33 2.70
N THR A 172 14.36 4.78 2.39
CA THR A 172 13.80 3.68 3.19
C THR A 172 14.24 2.34 2.63
N HIS A 173 14.75 1.45 3.49
CA HIS A 173 15.12 0.09 3.10
C HIS A 173 13.87 -0.66 2.60
N VAL A 174 13.73 -0.77 1.27
CA VAL A 174 12.58 -1.41 0.59
C VAL A 174 12.26 -2.79 1.18
N GLY A 175 13.29 -3.57 1.56
CA GLY A 175 13.13 -4.89 2.16
C GLY A 175 12.42 -4.85 3.53
N LEU A 176 12.75 -3.87 4.39
CA LEU A 176 12.10 -3.70 5.69
C LEU A 176 10.65 -3.23 5.51
N LEU A 177 10.40 -2.37 4.54
CA LEU A 177 9.05 -1.91 4.23
C LEU A 177 8.18 -3.07 3.70
N MET A 178 8.72 -3.91 2.81
CA MET A 178 8.04 -5.13 2.36
C MET A 178 7.73 -6.09 3.53
N LEU A 179 8.68 -6.23 4.46
CA LEU A 179 8.49 -7.05 5.67
C LEU A 179 7.35 -6.48 6.53
N ALA A 180 7.29 -5.16 6.73
CA ALA A 180 6.21 -4.52 7.48
C ALA A 180 4.84 -4.74 6.82
N TYR A 181 4.74 -4.59 5.50
CA TYR A 181 3.51 -4.84 4.75
C TYR A 181 3.07 -6.31 4.75
N THR A 182 4.01 -7.26 4.88
CA THR A 182 3.68 -8.69 4.93
C THR A 182 3.38 -9.17 6.34
N LEU A 183 4.19 -8.78 7.33
CA LEU A 183 3.99 -9.18 8.73
C LEU A 183 2.88 -8.38 9.42
N GLY A 184 2.67 -7.11 9.04
CA GLY A 184 1.65 -6.26 9.62
C GLY A 184 0.27 -6.91 9.62
N PRO A 185 -0.27 -7.32 8.47
CA PRO A 185 -1.55 -8.03 8.39
C PRO A 185 -1.60 -9.35 9.15
N VAL A 186 -0.49 -10.06 9.25
CA VAL A 186 -0.41 -11.33 9.99
C VAL A 186 -0.54 -11.11 11.49
N VAL A 187 0.05 -10.04 12.03
CA VAL A 187 0.08 -9.75 13.46
C VAL A 187 -1.13 -8.93 13.91
N LEU A 188 -1.51 -7.92 13.14
CA LEU A 188 -2.52 -6.92 13.51
C LEU A 188 -3.80 -7.02 12.66
N GLY A 189 -3.95 -8.06 11.81
CA GLY A 189 -5.05 -8.16 10.86
C GLY A 189 -5.01 -7.03 9.83
N PHE A 190 -6.17 -6.72 9.25
CA PHE A 190 -6.28 -5.72 8.18
C PHE A 190 -5.68 -4.35 8.54
N TYR A 191 -5.78 -3.92 9.79
CA TYR A 191 -5.19 -2.66 10.26
C TYR A 191 -3.66 -2.64 10.16
N GLY A 192 -3.02 -3.81 10.28
CA GLY A 192 -1.57 -3.94 10.17
C GLY A 192 -1.01 -3.55 8.81
N LEU A 193 -1.83 -3.60 7.76
CA LEU A 193 -1.46 -3.16 6.42
C LEU A 193 -1.02 -1.69 6.38
N PHE A 194 -1.66 -0.83 7.17
CA PHE A 194 -1.34 0.59 7.25
C PHE A 194 -0.47 0.92 8.45
N PHE A 195 -0.75 0.31 9.60
CA PHE A 195 -0.10 0.65 10.86
C PHE A 195 1.36 0.16 10.92
N ALA A 196 1.65 -1.04 10.42
CA ALA A 196 3.01 -1.59 10.49
C ALA A 196 4.05 -0.78 9.68
N PRO A 197 3.79 -0.34 8.44
CA PRO A 197 4.69 0.57 7.73
C PRO A 197 4.88 1.91 8.44
N ILE A 198 3.82 2.48 9.04
CA ILE A 198 3.92 3.73 9.79
C ILE A 198 4.85 3.57 10.99
N VAL A 199 4.63 2.54 11.81
CA VAL A 199 5.48 2.24 12.98
C VAL A 199 6.93 1.98 12.56
N LEU A 200 7.12 1.24 11.46
CA LEU A 200 8.46 0.98 10.93
C LEU A 200 9.17 2.28 10.54
N VAL A 201 8.52 3.15 9.76
CA VAL A 201 9.08 4.42 9.30
C VAL A 201 9.44 5.31 10.49
N VAL A 202 8.50 5.49 11.44
CA VAL A 202 8.70 6.28 12.66
C VAL A 202 9.87 5.75 13.47
N GLY A 203 9.96 4.42 13.67
CA GLY A 203 11.03 3.77 14.42
C GLY A 203 12.39 3.85 13.72
N LEU A 204 12.46 3.62 12.41
CA LEU A 204 13.70 3.73 11.64
C LEU A 204 14.20 5.17 11.60
N THR A 205 13.32 6.14 11.36
CA THR A 205 13.68 7.56 11.35
C THR A 205 14.19 7.98 12.72
N PHE A 206 13.56 7.50 13.82
CA PHE A 206 14.07 7.74 15.17
C PHE A 206 15.48 7.15 15.35
N ALA A 207 15.68 5.90 14.95
CA ALA A 207 16.96 5.23 15.08
C ALA A 207 18.08 5.90 14.26
N HIS A 208 17.77 6.50 13.13
CA HIS A 208 18.75 7.15 12.26
C HIS A 208 18.99 8.63 12.58
N THR A 209 17.97 9.35 13.06
CA THR A 209 18.04 10.81 13.25
C THR A 209 18.24 11.19 14.71
N ALA A 210 17.38 10.70 15.60
CA ALA A 210 17.36 11.15 17.00
C ALA A 210 18.29 10.32 17.89
N LEU A 211 18.31 8.99 17.72
CA LEU A 211 19.06 8.09 18.60
C LEU A 211 20.56 8.36 18.63
N PRO A 212 21.28 8.57 17.51
CA PRO A 212 22.72 8.85 17.53
C PRO A 212 23.05 10.13 18.31
N ARG A 213 22.25 11.16 18.14
CA ARG A 213 22.44 12.44 18.85
C ARG A 213 22.15 12.32 20.35
N LEU A 214 21.11 11.59 20.72
CA LEU A 214 20.77 11.32 22.12
C LEU A 214 21.86 10.49 22.83
N LEU A 215 22.58 9.63 22.08
CA LEU A 215 23.69 8.84 22.59
C LEU A 215 25.03 9.59 22.58
N GLY A 216 25.04 10.87 22.21
CA GLY A 216 26.25 11.70 22.21
C GLY A 216 27.20 11.41 21.04
N ALA A 217 26.73 10.76 19.99
CA ALA A 217 27.44 10.71 18.72
C ALA A 217 27.50 12.15 18.19
N ALA A 218 28.69 12.76 18.22
CA ALA A 218 28.91 14.05 17.57
C ALA A 218 28.46 13.94 16.10
N GLU A 219 27.84 14.98 15.57
CA GLU A 219 27.65 15.08 14.12
C GLU A 219 28.98 14.77 13.45
N PRO A 220 29.03 13.93 12.43
CA PRO A 220 30.16 13.94 11.52
C PRO A 220 30.20 15.39 11.02
N ASP A 221 31.29 16.09 11.33
CA ASP A 221 31.49 17.50 11.00
C ASP A 221 30.88 17.78 9.63
N GLY A 222 29.69 18.38 9.64
CA GLY A 222 29.00 18.83 8.46
C GLY A 222 29.75 20.00 7.88
N LEU A 223 30.86 19.71 7.21
CA LEU A 223 31.43 20.64 6.26
C LEU A 223 30.32 20.87 5.22
N SER A 224 29.65 22.00 5.35
CA SER A 224 28.76 22.49 4.30
C SER A 224 29.53 22.36 2.96
N PRO A 225 28.88 21.94 1.87
CA PRO A 225 29.59 21.83 0.57
C PRO A 225 30.24 23.13 0.10
N ASN A 226 30.00 24.25 0.80
CA ASN A 226 30.56 25.56 0.53
C ASN A 226 31.71 25.97 1.50
N GLN A 227 32.08 25.14 2.45
CA GLN A 227 33.30 25.39 3.25
C GLN A 227 34.49 24.72 2.55
N MET A 228 35.00 25.40 1.52
CA MET A 228 36.30 25.10 0.96
C MET A 228 37.34 25.25 2.07
N ARG A 229 38.07 24.19 2.37
CA ARG A 229 39.16 24.22 3.37
C ARG A 229 40.18 25.26 2.91
N LEU A 230 40.46 26.21 3.79
CA LEU A 230 41.52 27.20 3.57
C LEU A 230 42.93 26.56 3.52
N ASP A 231 43.02 25.24 3.77
CA ASP A 231 44.27 24.49 3.76
C ASP A 231 44.64 23.91 2.37
N ASP A 232 43.79 24.16 1.35
CA ASP A 232 44.03 23.72 -0.05
C ASP A 232 44.68 24.80 -0.94
N PHE A 233 45.27 25.84 -0.34
CA PHE A 233 46.05 26.87 -1.02
C PHE A 233 47.50 26.84 -0.60
#